data_1d0096b73928ed49d21941aa38dc7880
#
_entry.id   1d0096b73928ed49d21941aa38dc7880
#
_cell.length_a   1.000
_cell.length_b   1.000
_cell.length_c   1.000
_cell.angle_alpha   90.00
_cell.angle_beta   90.00
_cell.angle_gamma   90.00
#
_symmetry.space_group_name_H-M   'P 1'
#
loop_
_entity.id
_entity.type
_entity.pdbx_description
1 polymer ?
#
loop_
_entity_poly.entity_id
_entity_poly.type
_entity_poly.pdbx_seq_one_letter_code
_entity_poly.pdbx_strand_id
1 'polypeptide(L)'
;MIYKKYHGICQICGTEISYEEMTIDHIIPLDAGGKNELANYQCTCRVCNSMKGTMMLEDFYMHITEVFWYLTEKKCGKEFTEKL
;
A
#
# COMPACT_ATOMS: atom_id res chain seq x y z
N MET A 1 -1.88 13.79 15.12
CA MET A 1 -0.79 13.45 14.17
C MET A 1 -1.09 12.14 13.46
N ILE A 2 -0.55 11.99 12.31
CA ILE A 2 -0.83 10.84 11.46
C ILE A 2 -0.43 9.51 12.12
N TYR A 3 0.72 9.46 12.76
CA TYR A 3 1.15 8.24 13.43
C TYR A 3 0.14 7.78 14.49
N LYS A 4 -0.29 8.70 15.35
CA LYS A 4 -1.25 8.38 16.42
C LYS A 4 -2.63 8.06 15.85
N LYS A 5 -3.05 8.80 14.83
CA LYS A 5 -4.35 8.58 14.19
C LYS A 5 -4.52 7.14 13.71
N TYR A 6 -3.45 6.58 13.17
CA TYR A 6 -3.46 5.23 12.63
C TYR A 6 -2.80 4.19 13.55
N HIS A 7 -2.52 4.58 14.79
CA HIS A 7 -1.95 3.69 15.82
C HIS A 7 -0.63 3.04 15.40
N GLY A 8 0.17 3.74 14.59
CA GLY A 8 1.45 3.22 14.13
C GLY A 8 1.33 2.02 13.22
N ILE A 9 0.20 1.86 12.54
CA ILE A 9 -0.04 0.72 11.67
C ILE A 9 -0.04 1.20 10.21
N CYS A 10 0.73 0.49 9.38
CA CYS A 10 0.72 0.76 7.94
C CYS A 10 -0.67 0.50 7.38
N GLN A 11 -1.26 1.49 6.75
CA GLN A 11 -2.62 1.41 6.24
C GLN A 11 -2.73 0.57 4.96
N ILE A 12 -1.61 0.09 4.45
CA ILE A 12 -1.61 -0.75 3.25
C ILE A 12 -1.37 -2.21 3.60
N CYS A 13 -0.31 -2.51 4.37
CA CYS A 13 0.00 -3.90 4.69
C CYS A 13 -0.36 -4.34 6.12
N GLY A 14 -0.77 -3.40 6.97
CA GLY A 14 -1.18 -3.72 8.34
C GLY A 14 -0.04 -3.97 9.32
N THR A 15 1.21 -3.78 8.91
CA THR A 15 2.35 -3.99 9.79
C THR A 15 2.48 -2.84 10.78
N GLU A 16 2.87 -3.16 12.01
CA GLU A 16 3.21 -2.14 12.99
C GLU A 16 4.55 -1.51 12.62
N ILE A 17 4.63 -0.18 12.69
CA ILE A 17 5.84 0.57 12.36
C ILE A 17 6.20 1.51 13.48
N SER A 18 7.49 1.71 13.70
CA SER A 18 7.97 2.70 14.66
C SER A 18 7.76 4.11 14.09
N TYR A 19 7.71 5.08 14.98
CA TYR A 19 7.55 6.47 14.56
C TYR A 19 8.67 6.91 13.61
N GLU A 20 9.88 6.47 13.87
CA GLU A 20 11.05 6.84 13.06
C GLU A 20 11.02 6.22 11.67
N GLU A 21 10.33 5.10 11.51
CA GLU A 21 10.30 4.38 10.24
C GLU A 21 9.04 4.63 9.44
N MET A 22 8.05 5.30 10.03
CA MET A 22 6.81 5.54 9.31
C MET A 22 7.00 6.59 8.23
N THR A 23 6.21 6.47 7.20
CA THR A 23 6.15 7.45 6.11
C THR A 23 4.72 7.95 5.97
N ILE A 24 4.57 9.12 5.37
CA ILE A 24 3.25 9.70 5.11
C ILE A 24 2.99 9.57 3.62
N ASP A 25 1.87 8.93 3.29
CA ASP A 25 1.45 8.76 1.91
C ASP A 25 0.24 9.64 1.64
N HIS A 26 0.18 10.21 0.44
CA HIS A 26 -1.01 10.92 -0.01
C HIS A 26 -2.00 9.87 -0.52
N ILE A 27 -3.17 9.78 0.13
CA ILE A 27 -4.21 8.82 -0.27
C ILE A 27 -4.57 9.06 -1.73
N ILE A 28 -4.83 10.32 -2.07
CA ILE A 28 -4.96 10.74 -3.45
C ILE A 28 -3.65 11.45 -3.82
N PRO A 29 -2.89 10.90 -4.79
CA PRO A 29 -1.61 11.52 -5.16
C PRO A 29 -1.77 12.96 -5.61
N LEU A 30 -0.75 13.78 -5.37
CA LEU A 30 -0.77 15.17 -5.81
C LEU A 30 -0.99 15.28 -7.31
N ASP A 31 -0.38 14.38 -8.08
CA ASP A 31 -0.54 14.34 -9.54
C ASP A 31 -1.98 14.06 -9.96
N ALA A 32 -2.78 13.45 -9.11
CA ALA A 32 -4.18 13.13 -9.37
C ALA A 32 -5.13 14.14 -8.72
N GLY A 33 -4.62 15.27 -8.28
CA GLY A 33 -5.43 16.32 -7.67
C GLY A 33 -5.53 16.24 -6.16
N GLY A 34 -4.77 15.38 -5.52
CA GLY A 34 -4.75 15.30 -4.06
C GLY A 34 -4.18 16.56 -3.43
N LYS A 35 -4.55 16.83 -2.19
CA LYS A 35 -4.12 18.01 -1.48
C LYS A 35 -3.22 17.68 -0.32
N ASN A 36 -2.42 18.66 0.08
CA ASN A 36 -1.56 18.58 1.27
C ASN A 36 -2.38 18.94 2.51
N GLU A 37 -3.22 18.02 2.95
CA GLU A 37 -4.03 18.22 4.15
C GLU A 37 -4.18 16.89 4.90
N LEU A 38 -4.42 16.97 6.20
CA LEU A 38 -4.45 15.79 7.06
C LEU A 38 -5.45 14.73 6.58
N ALA A 39 -6.57 15.17 6.03
CA ALA A 39 -7.58 14.22 5.54
C ALA A 39 -7.07 13.37 4.38
N ASN A 40 -6.02 13.82 3.70
CA ASN A 40 -5.44 13.11 2.56
C ASN A 40 -4.14 12.36 2.91
N TYR A 41 -3.78 12.30 4.18
CA TYR A 41 -2.56 11.62 4.60
C TYR A 41 -2.88 10.30 5.28
N GLN A 42 -2.01 9.32 5.07
CA GLN A 42 -2.09 8.06 5.81
C GLN A 42 -0.70 7.59 6.19
N CYS A 43 -0.66 6.79 7.26
CA CYS A 43 0.57 6.19 7.79
C CYS A 43 0.89 4.95 6.98
N THR A 44 2.10 4.87 6.45
CA THR A 44 2.53 3.70 5.68
C THR A 44 3.96 3.33 6.03
N CYS A 45 4.31 2.07 5.83
CA CYS A 45 5.70 1.67 5.92
C CYS A 45 6.42 2.10 4.64
N ARG A 46 7.74 2.17 4.72
CA ARG A 46 8.55 2.65 3.61
C ARG A 46 8.37 1.80 2.34
N VAL A 47 8.30 0.49 2.52
CA VAL A 47 8.14 -0.43 1.38
C VAL A 47 6.83 -0.18 0.66
N CYS A 48 5.72 -0.13 1.40
CA CYS A 48 4.41 0.10 0.78
C CYS A 48 4.33 1.47 0.13
N ASN A 49 4.89 2.50 0.77
CA ASN A 49 4.91 3.83 0.20
C ASN A 49 5.67 3.85 -1.13
N SER A 50 6.84 3.22 -1.16
CA SER A 50 7.65 3.15 -2.38
C SER A 50 6.95 2.38 -3.49
N MET A 51 6.31 1.25 -3.14
CA MET A 51 5.61 0.43 -4.11
C MET A 51 4.40 1.13 -4.70
N LYS A 52 3.62 1.78 -3.86
CA LYS A 52 2.42 2.50 -4.31
C LYS A 52 2.80 3.71 -5.16
N GLY A 53 3.82 4.47 -4.73
CA GLY A 53 4.25 5.67 -5.45
C GLY A 53 3.11 6.65 -5.65
N THR A 54 2.86 7.04 -6.91
CA THR A 54 1.81 7.98 -7.27
C THR A 54 0.53 7.29 -7.76
N MET A 55 0.41 5.99 -7.53
CA MET A 55 -0.80 5.25 -7.94
C MET A 55 -1.96 5.56 -7.01
N MET A 56 -3.17 5.55 -7.56
CA MET A 56 -4.37 5.50 -6.75
C MET A 56 -4.43 4.14 -6.05
N LEU A 57 -5.04 4.10 -4.88
CA LEU A 57 -5.07 2.88 -4.07
C LEU A 57 -5.73 1.72 -4.81
N GLU A 58 -6.80 1.99 -5.56
CA GLU A 58 -7.50 0.96 -6.33
C GLU A 58 -6.59 0.36 -7.41
N ASP A 59 -5.86 1.21 -8.11
CA ASP A 59 -4.94 0.75 -9.15
C ASP A 59 -3.80 -0.05 -8.55
N PHE A 60 -3.32 0.37 -7.38
CA PHE A 60 -2.27 -0.35 -6.67
C PHE A 60 -2.74 -1.74 -6.26
N TYR A 61 -3.95 -1.86 -5.71
CA TYR A 61 -4.51 -3.15 -5.33
C TYR A 61 -4.67 -4.07 -6.53
N MET A 62 -5.14 -3.54 -7.64
CA MET A 62 -5.29 -4.32 -8.86
C MET A 62 -3.94 -4.83 -9.36
N HIS A 63 -2.93 -3.97 -9.32
CA HIS A 63 -1.59 -4.36 -9.74
C HIS A 63 -1.00 -5.45 -8.83
N ILE A 64 -1.17 -5.30 -7.52
CA ILE A 64 -0.73 -6.33 -6.57
C ILE A 64 -1.38 -7.67 -6.89
N THR A 65 -2.68 -7.65 -7.17
CA THR A 65 -3.41 -8.87 -7.52
C THR A 65 -2.83 -9.52 -8.77
N GLU A 66 -2.56 -8.73 -9.80
CA GLU A 66 -1.96 -9.24 -11.03
C GLU A 66 -0.58 -9.85 -10.78
N VAL A 67 0.24 -9.19 -9.99
CA VAL A 67 1.58 -9.68 -9.64
C VAL A 67 1.46 -10.98 -8.85
N PHE A 68 0.55 -11.01 -7.87
CA PHE A 68 0.34 -12.19 -7.05
C PHE A 68 -0.06 -13.41 -7.90
N TRP A 69 -1.05 -13.23 -8.78
CA TRP A 69 -1.51 -14.33 -9.63
C TRP A 69 -0.44 -14.82 -10.58
N TYR A 70 0.28 -13.88 -11.22
CA TYR A 70 1.32 -14.26 -12.17
C TYR A 70 2.44 -15.05 -11.49
N LEU A 71 2.96 -14.53 -10.38
CA LEU A 71 4.07 -15.17 -9.69
C LEU A 71 3.64 -16.48 -9.02
N THR A 72 2.43 -16.54 -8.49
CA THR A 72 1.91 -17.74 -7.86
C THR A 72 1.76 -18.85 -8.89
N GLU A 73 1.17 -18.55 -10.03
CA GLU A 73 1.01 -19.52 -11.11
C GLU A 73 2.36 -19.98 -11.66
N LYS A 74 3.29 -19.05 -11.85
CA LYS A 74 4.61 -19.37 -12.39
C LYS A 74 5.46 -20.20 -11.44
N LYS A 75 5.45 -19.86 -10.15
CA LYS A 75 6.31 -20.50 -9.15
C LYS A 75 5.70 -21.73 -8.51
N CYS A 76 4.39 -21.72 -8.28
CA CYS A 76 3.69 -22.79 -7.56
C CYS A 76 2.86 -23.67 -8.45
N GLY A 77 2.68 -23.27 -9.71
CA GLY A 77 1.94 -24.04 -10.69
C GLY A 77 0.45 -23.75 -10.66
N LYS A 78 -0.22 -24.17 -11.73
CA LYS A 78 -1.63 -23.93 -11.94
C LYS A 78 -2.50 -24.58 -10.86
N GLU A 79 -2.08 -25.75 -10.38
CA GLU A 79 -2.82 -26.45 -9.34
C GLU A 79 -2.94 -25.63 -8.06
N PHE A 80 -1.88 -24.92 -7.70
CA PHE A 80 -1.90 -24.06 -6.52
C PHE A 80 -2.89 -22.90 -6.70
N THR A 81 -2.87 -22.25 -7.85
CA THR A 81 -3.76 -21.12 -8.11
C THR A 81 -5.23 -21.53 -8.17
N GLU A 82 -5.51 -22.73 -8.65
CA GLU A 82 -6.88 -23.23 -8.70
C GLU A 82 -7.49 -23.48 -7.32
N LYS A 83 -6.64 -23.64 -6.30
CA LYS A 83 -7.12 -23.89 -4.93
C LYS A 83 -7.36 -22.60 -4.16
N LEU A 84 -6.96 -21.48 -4.68
CA LEU A 84 -7.18 -20.18 -4.05
C LEU A 84 -8.57 -19.66 -4.34
#